data_96c47b3f167d6d5cb5a130905df45615
#
_entry.id   96c47b3f167d6d5cb5a130905df45615
#
_cell.length_a   1.000
_cell.length_b   1.000
_cell.length_c   1.000
_cell.angle_alpha   90.00
_cell.angle_beta   90.00
_cell.angle_gamma   90.00
#
_symmetry.space_group_name_H-M   'P 1'
#
loop_
_entity.id
_entity.type
_entity.pdbx_description
1 polymer ?
#
loop_
_entity_poly.entity_id
_entity_poly.type
_entity_poly.pdbx_seq_one_letter_code
_entity_poly.pdbx_strand_id
1 'polypeptide(L)'
;QEKTIVDYFRFGTVEKFLNLIQGVGDGLRTVRGSALPFSFLYRMFAKEYTVFAFSRKNNLPETYTTEQMADDLSQCMDQLQIPKADLVGVSQGGMIALHLALRYPQKVGKLVLVVTLARQNPIIQQAVTHWIDLVSAQRYRELFLDIAKKSYSPPYLKRALPLYSLLARAMKPKNPQRFLTMARSCLTHDCYSQLQQIACPTLIIAGGRDQIVGAEASREIASQIVGSQLYIYEDLGHGLYEEAKDFSQRILSFLTSSIQGGSL
;
A
#
# COMPACT_ATOMS: atom_id res chain seq x y z
N GLN A 1 -12.61 27.22 2.66
CA GLN A 1 -12.14 25.81 2.72
C GLN A 1 -10.71 25.80 2.18
N GLU A 2 -9.77 25.33 2.98
CA GLU A 2 -8.39 25.17 2.56
C GLU A 2 -8.34 24.10 1.46
N LYS A 3 -7.75 24.43 0.30
CA LYS A 3 -7.72 23.55 -0.86
C LYS A 3 -6.83 22.36 -0.57
N THR A 4 -7.38 21.17 -0.49
CA THR A 4 -6.61 19.93 -0.31
C THR A 4 -5.71 19.70 -1.53
N ILE A 5 -4.39 19.71 -1.34
CA ILE A 5 -3.41 19.45 -2.39
C ILE A 5 -2.85 18.06 -2.19
N VAL A 6 -2.95 17.24 -3.23
CA VAL A 6 -2.42 15.86 -3.28
C VAL A 6 -1.48 15.75 -4.47
N ASP A 7 -0.27 15.29 -4.21
CA ASP A 7 0.67 14.95 -5.30
C ASP A 7 0.24 13.62 -5.92
N TYR A 8 0.20 13.58 -7.23
CA TYR A 8 -0.03 12.34 -7.97
C TYR A 8 0.74 12.34 -9.29
N PHE A 9 0.88 11.18 -9.88
CA PHE A 9 1.27 11.04 -11.28
C PHE A 9 0.37 10.02 -11.97
N ARG A 10 0.32 10.11 -13.31
CA ARG A 10 -0.39 9.15 -14.14
C ARG A 10 0.44 8.74 -15.34
N PHE A 11 0.20 7.53 -15.84
CA PHE A 11 0.73 7.03 -17.11
C PHE A 11 -0.25 6.02 -17.73
N GLY A 12 -0.11 5.79 -19.04
CA GLY A 12 -1.11 5.04 -19.81
C GLY A 12 -2.22 5.96 -20.35
N THR A 13 -3.00 5.46 -21.31
CA THR A 13 -4.01 6.23 -22.05
C THR A 13 -5.32 5.45 -22.28
N VAL A 14 -5.49 4.34 -21.56
CA VAL A 14 -6.67 3.47 -21.67
C VAL A 14 -7.79 3.98 -20.74
N GLU A 15 -9.05 3.84 -21.16
CA GLU A 15 -10.22 4.27 -20.37
C GLU A 15 -10.58 3.32 -19.19
N LYS A 16 -9.64 2.52 -18.77
CA LYS A 16 -9.73 1.69 -17.57
C LYS A 16 -8.72 2.16 -16.56
N PHE A 17 -9.14 2.39 -15.32
CA PHE A 17 -8.31 3.05 -14.32
C PHE A 17 -7.79 2.06 -13.27
N LEU A 18 -6.51 2.23 -12.92
CA LEU A 18 -5.85 1.52 -11.85
C LEU A 18 -5.23 2.52 -10.86
N ASN A 19 -5.61 2.43 -9.59
CA ASN A 19 -5.01 3.22 -8.54
C ASN A 19 -3.99 2.39 -7.74
N LEU A 20 -2.74 2.82 -7.76
CA LEU A 20 -1.67 2.29 -6.91
C LEU A 20 -1.59 3.12 -5.63
N ILE A 21 -1.83 2.49 -4.48
CA ILE A 21 -1.86 3.14 -3.17
C ILE A 21 -0.66 2.65 -2.36
N GLN A 22 0.29 3.54 -2.15
CA GLN A 22 1.55 3.22 -1.48
C GLN A 22 1.39 3.03 0.03
N GLY A 23 2.37 2.38 0.64
CA GLY A 23 2.50 2.23 2.07
C GLY A 23 2.93 3.52 2.79
N VAL A 24 3.28 3.39 4.07
CA VAL A 24 3.70 4.49 4.96
C VAL A 24 4.97 5.22 4.48
N GLY A 25 5.72 4.63 3.55
CA GLY A 25 6.88 5.27 2.90
C GLY A 25 6.55 6.59 2.19
N ASP A 26 5.28 6.82 1.78
CA ASP A 26 4.81 8.12 1.30
C ASP A 26 4.98 9.25 2.35
N GLY A 27 5.02 8.90 3.62
CA GLY A 27 5.34 9.84 4.71
C GLY A 27 6.80 10.33 4.70
N LEU A 28 7.71 9.53 4.17
CA LEU A 28 9.11 9.90 4.03
C LEU A 28 9.36 10.68 2.74
N ARG A 29 8.68 10.30 1.66
CA ARG A 29 8.79 10.92 0.34
C ARG A 29 7.52 10.70 -0.46
N THR A 30 6.89 11.78 -0.94
CA THR A 30 5.72 11.71 -1.81
C THR A 30 6.08 11.14 -3.19
N VAL A 31 5.07 10.78 -3.97
CA VAL A 31 5.23 10.29 -5.36
C VAL A 31 5.89 11.32 -6.28
N ARG A 32 5.92 12.59 -5.89
CA ARG A 32 6.58 13.67 -6.64
C ARG A 32 8.08 13.39 -6.77
N GLY A 33 8.56 13.15 -7.97
CA GLY A 33 9.95 12.76 -8.25
C GLY A 33 10.19 11.25 -8.29
N SER A 34 9.16 10.43 -8.09
CA SER A 34 9.21 8.97 -8.25
C SER A 34 8.50 8.49 -9.52
N ALA A 35 7.92 9.40 -10.32
CA ALA A 35 7.11 9.06 -11.49
C ALA A 35 7.84 8.18 -12.51
N LEU A 36 9.09 8.52 -12.85
CA LEU A 36 9.87 7.74 -13.83
C LEU A 36 10.21 6.33 -13.35
N PRO A 37 10.81 6.12 -12.15
CA PRO A 37 11.06 4.79 -11.65
C PRO A 37 9.77 3.96 -11.51
N PHE A 38 8.69 4.57 -11.04
CA PHE A 38 7.41 3.89 -10.87
C PHE A 38 6.78 3.50 -12.20
N SER A 39 6.74 4.41 -13.18
CA SER A 39 6.21 4.08 -14.51
C SER A 39 7.01 3.00 -15.21
N PHE A 40 8.32 2.92 -14.98
CA PHE A 40 9.13 1.83 -15.50
C PHE A 40 8.81 0.50 -14.80
N LEU A 41 8.70 0.49 -13.48
CA LEU A 41 8.40 -0.70 -12.68
C LEU A 41 7.01 -1.27 -13.01
N TYR A 42 6.02 -0.40 -13.15
CA TYR A 42 4.62 -0.76 -13.41
C TYR A 42 4.19 -0.60 -14.88
N ARG A 43 5.15 -0.46 -15.83
CA ARG A 43 4.87 -0.23 -17.26
C ARG A 43 3.96 -1.27 -17.90
N MET A 44 3.98 -2.51 -17.41
CA MET A 44 3.15 -3.57 -17.96
C MET A 44 1.64 -3.29 -17.78
N PHE A 45 1.26 -2.56 -16.73
CA PHE A 45 -0.14 -2.18 -16.51
C PHE A 45 -0.63 -1.12 -17.50
N ALA A 46 0.27 -0.32 -18.08
CA ALA A 46 -0.10 0.77 -18.99
C ALA A 46 -0.73 0.30 -20.32
N LYS A 47 -0.62 -0.99 -20.64
CA LYS A 47 -1.28 -1.59 -21.82
C LYS A 47 -2.78 -1.78 -21.59
N GLU A 48 -3.20 -1.98 -20.36
CA GLU A 48 -4.57 -2.32 -19.96
C GLU A 48 -5.25 -1.21 -19.15
N TYR A 49 -4.46 -0.24 -18.63
CA TYR A 49 -4.92 0.78 -17.71
C TYR A 49 -4.29 2.14 -17.92
N THR A 50 -5.04 3.17 -17.61
CA THR A 50 -4.45 4.44 -17.14
C THR A 50 -4.20 4.30 -15.65
N VAL A 51 -2.92 4.28 -15.29
CA VAL A 51 -2.45 4.04 -13.92
C VAL A 51 -2.26 5.36 -13.19
N PHE A 52 -2.84 5.48 -12.02
CA PHE A 52 -2.63 6.59 -11.09
C PHE A 52 -1.89 6.12 -9.85
N ALA A 53 -1.00 6.95 -9.34
CA ALA A 53 -0.43 6.79 -8.01
C ALA A 53 -0.58 8.09 -7.24
N PHE A 54 -1.28 8.02 -6.11
CA PHE A 54 -1.56 9.17 -5.25
C PHE A 54 -0.73 9.12 -3.98
N SER A 55 -0.14 10.25 -3.61
CA SER A 55 0.32 10.50 -2.24
C SER A 55 -0.87 10.83 -1.33
N ARG A 56 -0.63 10.90 -0.02
CA ARG A 56 -1.56 11.55 0.89
C ARG A 56 -1.47 13.06 0.72
N LYS A 57 -2.49 13.79 1.19
CA LYS A 57 -2.49 15.27 1.10
C LYS A 57 -1.21 15.88 1.70
N ASN A 58 -0.80 17.01 1.16
CA ASN A 58 0.50 17.60 1.53
C ASN A 58 0.49 18.15 2.96
N ASN A 59 -0.60 18.79 3.38
CA ASN A 59 -0.79 19.28 4.74
C ASN A 59 -1.60 18.26 5.53
N LEU A 60 -0.93 17.45 6.36
CA LEU A 60 -1.62 16.49 7.21
C LEU A 60 -2.13 17.16 8.48
N PRO A 61 -3.34 16.83 8.93
CA PRO A 61 -3.79 17.20 10.27
C PRO A 61 -2.98 16.44 11.32
N GLU A 62 -3.07 16.86 12.57
CA GLU A 62 -2.36 16.20 13.69
C GLU A 62 -2.77 14.72 13.81
N THR A 63 -4.05 14.44 13.66
CA THR A 63 -4.62 13.10 13.57
C THR A 63 -5.17 12.88 12.16
N TYR A 64 -4.80 11.77 11.54
CA TYR A 64 -5.21 11.45 10.18
C TYR A 64 -5.34 9.94 10.02
N THR A 65 -6.56 9.44 10.06
CA THR A 65 -6.85 8.01 10.02
C THR A 65 -6.78 7.45 8.60
N THR A 66 -6.62 6.14 8.48
CA THR A 66 -6.67 5.43 7.18
C THR A 66 -8.04 5.56 6.52
N GLU A 67 -9.11 5.72 7.29
CA GLU A 67 -10.44 6.02 6.80
C GLU A 67 -10.52 7.41 6.15
N GLN A 68 -9.99 8.44 6.81
CA GLN A 68 -9.91 9.79 6.26
C GLN A 68 -9.01 9.85 5.01
N MET A 69 -7.95 9.03 4.95
CA MET A 69 -7.12 8.91 3.76
C MET A 69 -7.91 8.29 2.57
N ALA A 70 -8.82 7.36 2.84
CA ALA A 70 -9.71 6.81 1.83
C ALA A 70 -10.75 7.84 1.34
N ASP A 71 -11.27 8.67 2.24
CA ASP A 71 -12.17 9.77 1.87
C ASP A 71 -11.47 10.80 0.97
N ASP A 72 -10.25 11.20 1.31
CA ASP A 72 -9.45 12.10 0.47
C ASP A 72 -9.15 11.48 -0.91
N LEU A 73 -8.84 10.18 -0.96
CA LEU A 73 -8.62 9.47 -2.23
C LEU A 73 -9.91 9.43 -3.08
N SER A 74 -11.06 9.18 -2.44
CA SER A 74 -12.36 9.23 -3.11
C SER A 74 -12.63 10.60 -3.73
N GLN A 75 -12.31 11.69 -3.01
CA GLN A 75 -12.45 13.05 -3.53
C GLN A 75 -11.48 13.33 -4.69
N CYS A 76 -10.23 12.84 -4.63
CA CYS A 76 -9.29 12.94 -5.74
C CYS A 76 -9.81 12.23 -6.99
N MET A 77 -10.42 11.05 -6.83
CA MET A 77 -11.04 10.33 -7.95
C MET A 77 -12.17 11.17 -8.59
N ASP A 78 -13.03 11.80 -7.80
CA ASP A 78 -14.11 12.66 -8.30
C ASP A 78 -13.54 13.87 -9.07
N GLN A 79 -12.54 14.55 -8.52
CA GLN A 79 -11.91 15.71 -9.16
C GLN A 79 -11.22 15.37 -10.48
N LEU A 80 -10.70 14.16 -10.61
CA LEU A 80 -10.05 13.66 -11.82
C LEU A 80 -11.01 12.91 -12.77
N GLN A 81 -12.30 12.91 -12.45
CA GLN A 81 -13.33 12.22 -13.23
C GLN A 81 -13.04 10.73 -13.39
N ILE A 82 -12.55 10.08 -12.34
CA ILE A 82 -12.34 8.65 -12.26
C ILE A 82 -13.57 8.02 -11.56
N PRO A 83 -14.58 7.57 -12.30
CA PRO A 83 -15.83 7.09 -11.69
C PRO A 83 -15.64 5.77 -10.96
N LYS A 84 -14.72 4.95 -11.48
CA LYS A 84 -14.39 3.62 -10.95
C LYS A 84 -12.97 3.24 -11.31
N ALA A 85 -12.23 2.61 -10.38
CA ALA A 85 -10.89 2.10 -10.61
C ALA A 85 -10.71 0.72 -9.98
N ASP A 86 -9.83 -0.09 -10.56
CA ASP A 86 -9.22 -1.21 -9.85
C ASP A 86 -8.17 -0.66 -8.88
N LEU A 87 -7.99 -1.31 -7.73
CA LEU A 87 -7.08 -0.84 -6.68
C LEU A 87 -5.96 -1.84 -6.41
N VAL A 88 -4.74 -1.34 -6.26
CA VAL A 88 -3.62 -2.10 -5.67
C VAL A 88 -3.11 -1.33 -4.46
N GLY A 89 -3.39 -1.83 -3.27
CA GLY A 89 -2.97 -1.23 -2.01
C GLY A 89 -1.84 -2.02 -1.36
N VAL A 90 -0.70 -1.37 -1.09
CA VAL A 90 0.46 -2.00 -0.45
C VAL A 90 0.58 -1.51 0.99
N SER A 91 0.65 -2.42 1.96
CA SER A 91 0.85 -2.09 3.38
C SER A 91 -0.23 -1.10 3.87
N GLN A 92 0.12 0.09 4.39
CA GLN A 92 -0.86 1.14 4.72
C GLN A 92 -1.79 1.47 3.53
N GLY A 93 -1.29 1.40 2.30
CA GLY A 93 -2.13 1.56 1.10
C GLY A 93 -3.23 0.52 1.00
N GLY A 94 -3.00 -0.70 1.48
CA GLY A 94 -4.03 -1.74 1.60
C GLY A 94 -5.08 -1.41 2.67
N MET A 95 -4.67 -0.84 3.80
CA MET A 95 -5.59 -0.35 4.84
C MET A 95 -6.54 0.73 4.28
N ILE A 96 -6.00 1.64 3.46
CA ILE A 96 -6.77 2.69 2.78
C ILE A 96 -7.71 2.09 1.73
N ALA A 97 -7.20 1.13 0.93
CA ALA A 97 -7.99 0.44 -0.09
C ALA A 97 -9.18 -0.33 0.52
N LEU A 98 -9.01 -0.95 1.69
CA LEU A 98 -10.09 -1.59 2.45
C LEU A 98 -11.18 -0.58 2.82
N HIS A 99 -10.82 0.58 3.40
CA HIS A 99 -11.79 1.62 3.70
C HIS A 99 -12.47 2.18 2.45
N LEU A 100 -11.73 2.34 1.34
CA LEU A 100 -12.32 2.80 0.09
C LEU A 100 -13.34 1.80 -0.44
N ALA A 101 -13.04 0.49 -0.38
CA ALA A 101 -13.96 -0.56 -0.81
C ALA A 101 -15.21 -0.66 0.08
N LEU A 102 -15.07 -0.39 1.37
CA LEU A 102 -16.19 -0.40 2.33
C LEU A 102 -17.10 0.82 2.19
N ARG A 103 -16.53 2.01 2.06
CA ARG A 103 -17.26 3.28 2.08
C ARG A 103 -17.75 3.73 0.71
N TYR A 104 -17.03 3.35 -0.33
CA TYR A 104 -17.30 3.75 -1.72
C TYR A 104 -17.27 2.55 -2.67
N PRO A 105 -18.05 1.47 -2.42
CA PRO A 105 -17.98 0.24 -3.19
C PRO A 105 -18.24 0.45 -4.68
N GLN A 106 -19.04 1.46 -5.06
CA GLN A 106 -19.31 1.83 -6.45
C GLN A 106 -18.08 2.34 -7.19
N LYS A 107 -17.06 2.86 -6.47
CA LYS A 107 -15.82 3.38 -7.06
C LYS A 107 -14.73 2.31 -7.23
N VAL A 108 -14.94 1.11 -6.68
CA VAL A 108 -13.95 0.02 -6.69
C VAL A 108 -14.38 -1.09 -7.64
N GLY A 109 -13.53 -1.39 -8.63
CA GLY A 109 -13.73 -2.50 -9.55
C GLY A 109 -13.25 -3.82 -8.96
N LYS A 110 -11.94 -4.00 -8.94
CA LYS A 110 -11.25 -5.12 -8.29
C LYS A 110 -10.29 -4.59 -7.24
N LEU A 111 -10.04 -5.39 -6.22
CA LEU A 111 -9.21 -5.03 -5.07
C LEU A 111 -8.02 -5.98 -4.96
N VAL A 112 -6.81 -5.44 -4.96
CA VAL A 112 -5.58 -6.17 -4.67
C VAL A 112 -4.96 -5.62 -3.40
N LEU A 113 -4.81 -6.47 -2.39
CA LEU A 113 -4.25 -6.16 -1.09
C LEU A 113 -2.91 -6.85 -0.94
N VAL A 114 -1.85 -6.08 -0.72
CA VAL A 114 -0.48 -6.58 -0.67
C VAL A 114 0.13 -6.27 0.69
N VAL A 115 0.58 -7.27 1.43
CA VAL A 115 1.27 -7.17 2.72
C VAL A 115 0.58 -6.17 3.67
N THR A 116 -0.70 -6.36 3.90
CA THR A 116 -1.54 -5.46 4.70
C THR A 116 -2.32 -6.20 5.78
N LEU A 117 -3.04 -5.45 6.60
CA LEU A 117 -3.88 -5.98 7.66
C LEU A 117 -5.20 -5.20 7.76
N ALA A 118 -6.18 -5.79 8.42
CA ALA A 118 -7.49 -5.17 8.66
C ALA A 118 -7.72 -4.77 10.11
N ARG A 119 -6.89 -5.22 11.03
CA ARG A 119 -6.89 -4.86 12.46
C ARG A 119 -5.50 -4.97 13.06
N GLN A 120 -5.34 -4.40 14.23
CA GLN A 120 -4.08 -4.41 14.96
C GLN A 120 -3.63 -5.82 15.36
N ASN A 121 -2.31 -6.03 15.34
CA ASN A 121 -1.66 -7.20 15.92
C ASN A 121 -0.31 -6.79 16.58
N PRO A 122 0.30 -7.64 17.42
CA PRO A 122 1.54 -7.31 18.11
C PRO A 122 2.71 -7.00 17.18
N ILE A 123 2.74 -7.60 15.99
CA ILE A 123 3.86 -7.44 15.04
C ILE A 123 3.92 -6.00 14.52
N ILE A 124 2.79 -5.47 14.01
CA ILE A 124 2.76 -4.09 13.51
C ILE A 124 2.92 -3.08 14.65
N GLN A 125 2.33 -3.35 15.81
CA GLN A 125 2.49 -2.48 16.97
C GLN A 125 3.97 -2.34 17.35
N GLN A 126 4.70 -3.44 17.44
CA GLN A 126 6.12 -3.41 17.76
C GLN A 126 6.94 -2.70 16.66
N ALA A 127 6.73 -3.04 15.40
CA ALA A 127 7.50 -2.47 14.29
C ALA A 127 7.27 -0.96 14.16
N VAL A 128 6.01 -0.53 14.13
CA VAL A 128 5.65 0.87 13.88
C VAL A 128 5.95 1.76 15.08
N THR A 129 5.74 1.28 16.31
CA THR A 129 6.13 2.03 17.53
C THR A 129 7.64 2.28 17.54
N HIS A 130 8.44 1.24 17.25
CA HIS A 130 9.89 1.40 17.13
C HIS A 130 10.28 2.45 16.07
N TRP A 131 9.61 2.47 14.91
CA TRP A 131 9.89 3.48 13.88
C TRP A 131 9.50 4.91 14.31
N ILE A 132 8.40 5.07 15.04
CA ILE A 132 7.99 6.34 15.63
C ILE A 132 9.09 6.84 16.60
N ASP A 133 9.62 5.97 17.46
CA ASP A 133 10.70 6.31 18.39
C ASP A 133 11.97 6.73 17.65
N LEU A 134 12.37 5.98 16.60
CA LEU A 134 13.54 6.31 15.79
C LEU A 134 13.40 7.65 15.09
N VAL A 135 12.24 7.96 14.53
CA VAL A 135 11.98 9.25 13.88
C VAL A 135 11.95 10.39 14.89
N SER A 136 11.32 10.19 16.05
CA SER A 136 11.25 11.18 17.13
C SER A 136 12.65 11.49 17.69
N ALA A 137 13.52 10.50 17.74
CA ALA A 137 14.93 10.64 18.13
C ALA A 137 15.85 11.09 16.96
N GLN A 138 15.30 11.37 15.78
CA GLN A 138 16.04 11.74 14.55
C GLN A 138 17.07 10.69 14.10
N ARG A 139 16.86 9.42 14.47
CA ARG A 139 17.73 8.27 14.12
C ARG A 139 17.33 7.69 12.74
N TYR A 140 17.31 8.52 11.72
CA TYR A 140 16.78 8.16 10.39
C TYR A 140 17.55 7.03 9.72
N ARG A 141 18.89 6.99 9.87
CA ARG A 141 19.69 5.89 9.32
C ARG A 141 19.24 4.54 9.89
N GLU A 142 18.97 4.48 11.17
CA GLU A 142 18.53 3.26 11.84
C GLU A 142 17.12 2.87 11.40
N LEU A 143 16.23 3.86 11.24
CA LEU A 143 14.90 3.64 10.67
C LEU A 143 14.98 2.94 9.30
N PHE A 144 15.76 3.47 8.36
CA PHE A 144 15.87 2.89 7.01
C PHE A 144 16.46 1.49 7.04
N LEU A 145 17.47 1.25 7.88
CA LEU A 145 18.07 -0.06 8.02
C LEU A 145 17.12 -1.07 8.70
N ASP A 146 16.33 -0.66 9.68
CA ASP A 146 15.35 -1.52 10.33
C ASP A 146 14.21 -1.88 9.37
N ILE A 147 13.68 -0.90 8.62
CA ILE A 147 12.68 -1.15 7.58
C ILE A 147 13.23 -2.16 6.56
N ALA A 148 14.45 -1.97 6.06
CA ALA A 148 15.05 -2.88 5.09
C ALA A 148 15.20 -4.30 5.65
N LYS A 149 15.70 -4.45 6.88
CA LYS A 149 15.90 -5.75 7.53
C LYS A 149 14.59 -6.50 7.76
N LYS A 150 13.50 -5.80 8.07
CA LYS A 150 12.18 -6.40 8.28
C LYS A 150 11.43 -6.68 6.97
N SER A 151 11.79 -5.97 5.89
CA SER A 151 11.09 -6.05 4.62
C SER A 151 11.61 -7.16 3.71
N TYR A 152 12.94 -7.34 3.65
CA TYR A 152 13.55 -8.15 2.59
C TYR A 152 14.10 -9.48 3.09
N SER A 153 14.17 -10.43 2.15
CA SER A 153 14.77 -11.74 2.38
C SER A 153 16.29 -11.65 2.64
N PRO A 154 16.88 -12.56 3.43
CA PRO A 154 18.32 -12.54 3.70
C PRO A 154 19.20 -12.54 2.45
N PRO A 155 18.90 -13.29 1.36
CA PRO A 155 19.69 -13.24 0.13
C PRO A 155 19.63 -11.87 -0.56
N TYR A 156 18.46 -11.21 -0.54
CA TYR A 156 18.30 -9.86 -1.10
C TYR A 156 19.07 -8.84 -0.27
N LEU A 157 18.92 -8.87 1.05
CA LEU A 157 19.62 -7.98 1.97
C LEU A 157 21.14 -8.08 1.82
N LYS A 158 21.69 -9.28 1.71
CA LYS A 158 23.13 -9.48 1.55
C LYS A 158 23.69 -8.69 0.35
N ARG A 159 22.92 -8.59 -0.73
CA ARG A 159 23.31 -7.85 -1.94
C ARG A 159 23.00 -6.35 -1.83
N ALA A 160 21.85 -6.00 -1.27
CA ALA A 160 21.34 -4.63 -1.27
C ALA A 160 21.82 -3.79 -0.07
N LEU A 161 22.16 -4.42 1.07
CA LEU A 161 22.50 -3.73 2.31
C LEU A 161 23.66 -2.73 2.21
N PRO A 162 24.75 -2.98 1.45
CA PRO A 162 25.80 -1.96 1.28
C PRO A 162 25.27 -0.68 0.64
N LEU A 163 24.44 -0.81 -0.40
CA LEU A 163 23.79 0.33 -1.06
C LEU A 163 22.79 1.01 -0.13
N TYR A 164 21.94 0.26 0.56
CA TYR A 164 21.01 0.80 1.56
C TYR A 164 21.74 1.55 2.67
N SER A 165 22.85 1.01 3.17
CA SER A 165 23.67 1.67 4.21
C SER A 165 24.27 2.97 3.75
N LEU A 166 24.68 3.07 2.48
CA LEU A 166 25.18 4.30 1.88
C LEU A 166 24.06 5.33 1.71
N LEU A 167 22.94 4.93 1.09
CA LEU A 167 21.78 5.79 0.85
C LEU A 167 21.16 6.27 2.17
N ALA A 168 21.06 5.40 3.17
CA ALA A 168 20.48 5.73 4.48
C ALA A 168 21.20 6.89 5.20
N ARG A 169 22.48 7.15 4.88
CA ARG A 169 23.22 8.31 5.42
C ARG A 169 22.70 9.63 4.87
N ALA A 170 22.19 9.63 3.62
CA ALA A 170 21.66 10.81 2.95
C ALA A 170 20.14 10.94 3.06
N MET A 171 19.46 9.88 3.50
CA MET A 171 17.99 9.82 3.57
C MET A 171 17.51 10.47 4.87
N LYS A 172 17.27 11.78 4.80
CA LYS A 172 16.56 12.50 5.87
C LYS A 172 15.19 12.89 5.34
N PRO A 173 14.09 12.55 6.06
CA PRO A 173 12.76 13.01 5.67
C PRO A 173 12.71 14.54 5.64
N LYS A 174 12.12 15.12 4.60
CA LYS A 174 11.90 16.58 4.53
C LYS A 174 10.92 17.05 5.61
N ASN A 175 9.94 16.23 5.91
CA ASN A 175 8.93 16.48 6.94
C ASN A 175 8.75 15.22 7.80
N PRO A 176 9.51 15.08 8.91
CA PRO A 176 9.38 13.94 9.80
C PRO A 176 7.98 13.80 10.41
N GLN A 177 7.29 14.93 10.67
CA GLN A 177 5.95 14.93 11.24
C GLN A 177 4.94 14.23 10.31
N ARG A 178 5.11 14.37 8.99
CA ARG A 178 4.29 13.65 8.02
C ARG A 178 4.38 12.12 8.21
N PHE A 179 5.60 11.60 8.36
CA PHE A 179 5.80 10.18 8.62
C PHE A 179 5.17 9.76 9.96
N LEU A 180 5.37 10.54 11.03
CA LEU A 180 4.81 10.25 12.35
C LEU A 180 3.28 10.17 12.33
N THR A 181 2.61 11.12 11.69
CA THR A 181 1.15 11.11 11.54
C THR A 181 0.67 9.86 10.78
N MET A 182 1.33 9.52 9.68
CA MET A 182 0.98 8.34 8.89
C MET A 182 1.29 7.03 9.63
N ALA A 183 2.42 6.94 10.34
CA ALA A 183 2.77 5.77 11.14
C ALA A 183 1.74 5.54 12.28
N ARG A 184 1.33 6.61 12.98
CA ARG A 184 0.29 6.51 14.01
C ARG A 184 -1.06 6.02 13.45
N SER A 185 -1.43 6.39 12.23
CA SER A 185 -2.66 5.88 11.61
C SER A 185 -2.64 4.37 11.37
N CYS A 186 -1.46 3.79 11.18
CA CYS A 186 -1.32 2.34 11.09
C CYS A 186 -1.64 1.66 12.43
N LEU A 187 -1.36 2.32 13.57
CA LEU A 187 -1.60 1.77 14.91
C LEU A 187 -3.06 1.89 15.38
N THR A 188 -3.88 2.63 14.66
CA THR A 188 -5.30 2.83 14.98
C THR A 188 -6.24 2.22 13.94
N HIS A 189 -5.68 1.61 12.88
CA HIS A 189 -6.47 1.01 11.81
C HIS A 189 -7.23 -0.22 12.32
N ASP A 190 -8.55 -0.24 12.10
CA ASP A 190 -9.41 -1.39 12.33
C ASP A 190 -10.66 -1.28 11.44
N CYS A 191 -10.81 -2.26 10.54
CA CYS A 191 -12.02 -2.45 9.75
C CYS A 191 -12.42 -3.94 9.68
N TYR A 192 -11.84 -4.78 10.56
CA TYR A 192 -11.98 -6.23 10.49
C TYR A 192 -13.43 -6.70 10.51
N SER A 193 -14.23 -6.14 11.41
CA SER A 193 -15.66 -6.50 11.56
C SER A 193 -16.53 -6.16 10.35
N GLN A 194 -16.04 -5.35 9.42
CA GLN A 194 -16.76 -4.89 8.23
C GLN A 194 -16.35 -5.62 6.95
N LEU A 195 -15.27 -6.43 6.97
CA LEU A 195 -14.69 -7.06 5.77
C LEU A 195 -15.68 -7.90 4.96
N GLN A 196 -16.66 -8.51 5.61
CA GLN A 196 -17.72 -9.30 4.94
C GLN A 196 -18.61 -8.44 4.01
N GLN A 197 -18.58 -7.12 4.14
CA GLN A 197 -19.32 -6.19 3.28
C GLN A 197 -18.60 -5.93 1.95
N ILE A 198 -17.33 -6.33 1.82
CA ILE A 198 -16.56 -6.16 0.57
C ILE A 198 -17.04 -7.19 -0.44
N ALA A 199 -17.71 -6.72 -1.50
CA ALA A 199 -18.31 -7.57 -2.54
C ALA A 199 -17.49 -7.59 -3.85
N CYS A 200 -16.51 -6.70 -4.02
CA CYS A 200 -15.70 -6.69 -5.22
C CYS A 200 -14.70 -7.87 -5.24
N PRO A 201 -14.34 -8.40 -6.43
CA PRO A 201 -13.34 -9.44 -6.53
C PRO A 201 -12.03 -8.99 -5.88
N THR A 202 -11.49 -9.80 -4.99
CA THR A 202 -10.34 -9.45 -4.15
C THR A 202 -9.22 -10.47 -4.28
N LEU A 203 -8.00 -9.99 -4.53
CA LEU A 203 -6.76 -10.75 -4.43
C LEU A 203 -5.94 -10.25 -3.25
N ILE A 204 -5.48 -11.15 -2.42
CA ILE A 204 -4.64 -10.87 -1.26
C ILE A 204 -3.27 -11.51 -1.49
N ILE A 205 -2.21 -10.74 -1.37
CA ILE A 205 -0.82 -11.20 -1.56
C ILE A 205 -0.04 -10.95 -0.26
N ALA A 206 0.57 -12.00 0.26
CA ALA A 206 1.32 -11.97 1.51
C ALA A 206 2.76 -12.47 1.35
N GLY A 207 3.63 -12.02 2.23
CA GLY A 207 4.94 -12.62 2.46
C GLY A 207 4.90 -13.55 3.67
N GLY A 208 5.32 -14.80 3.50
CA GLY A 208 5.34 -15.79 4.59
C GLY A 208 6.30 -15.40 5.72
N ARG A 209 7.30 -14.58 5.42
CA ARG A 209 8.30 -14.06 6.37
C ARG A 209 8.13 -12.58 6.69
N ASP A 210 6.93 -12.03 6.53
CA ASP A 210 6.64 -10.62 6.81
C ASP A 210 6.79 -10.32 8.32
N GLN A 211 7.75 -9.46 8.66
CA GLN A 211 8.05 -9.04 10.04
C GLN A 211 7.45 -7.67 10.39
N ILE A 212 6.58 -7.13 9.54
CA ILE A 212 5.96 -5.82 9.72
C ILE A 212 4.46 -5.96 10.02
N VAL A 213 3.74 -6.76 9.23
CA VAL A 213 2.30 -7.02 9.46
C VAL A 213 2.02 -8.49 9.80
N GLY A 214 2.93 -9.40 9.46
CA GLY A 214 2.75 -10.85 9.62
C GLY A 214 1.86 -11.47 8.55
N ALA A 215 2.18 -12.69 8.12
CA ALA A 215 1.41 -13.42 7.11
C ALA A 215 -0.02 -13.75 7.58
N GLU A 216 -0.22 -13.93 8.89
CA GLU A 216 -1.52 -14.27 9.46
C GLU A 216 -2.55 -13.14 9.24
N ALA A 217 -2.12 -11.89 9.24
CA ALA A 217 -3.00 -10.76 8.92
C ALA A 217 -3.69 -10.89 7.55
N SER A 218 -2.97 -11.39 6.55
CA SER A 218 -3.54 -11.65 5.22
C SER A 218 -4.46 -12.86 5.20
N ARG A 219 -4.20 -13.90 5.99
CA ARG A 219 -5.10 -15.05 6.17
C ARG A 219 -6.41 -14.62 6.84
N GLU A 220 -6.33 -13.76 7.85
CA GLU A 220 -7.51 -13.17 8.50
C GLU A 220 -8.38 -12.40 7.52
N ILE A 221 -7.79 -11.56 6.65
CA ILE A 221 -8.54 -10.84 5.60
C ILE A 221 -9.22 -11.84 4.66
N ALA A 222 -8.47 -12.83 4.18
CA ALA A 222 -8.99 -13.84 3.25
C ALA A 222 -10.14 -14.65 3.84
N SER A 223 -10.12 -14.91 5.14
CA SER A 223 -11.19 -15.64 5.83
C SER A 223 -12.51 -14.85 5.92
N GLN A 224 -12.46 -13.52 5.80
CA GLN A 224 -13.61 -12.64 5.96
C GLN A 224 -14.19 -12.14 4.64
N ILE A 225 -13.38 -11.99 3.60
CA ILE A 225 -13.86 -11.54 2.28
C ILE A 225 -14.23 -12.74 1.43
N VAL A 226 -15.53 -12.95 1.26
CA VAL A 226 -16.08 -14.09 0.52
C VAL A 226 -15.60 -14.10 -0.93
N GLY A 227 -15.09 -15.23 -1.39
CA GLY A 227 -14.59 -15.40 -2.77
C GLY A 227 -13.26 -14.74 -3.04
N SER A 228 -12.57 -14.22 -2.03
CA SER A 228 -11.22 -13.68 -2.19
C SER A 228 -10.21 -14.79 -2.51
N GLN A 229 -9.17 -14.41 -3.27
CA GLN A 229 -8.02 -15.27 -3.56
C GLN A 229 -6.86 -14.86 -2.67
N LEU A 230 -6.18 -15.82 -2.04
CA LEU A 230 -4.99 -15.60 -1.23
C LEU A 230 -3.78 -16.26 -1.89
N TYR A 231 -2.70 -15.50 -2.04
CA TYR A 231 -1.41 -16.01 -2.49
C TYR A 231 -0.30 -15.60 -1.52
N ILE A 232 0.50 -16.56 -1.08
CA ILE A 232 1.59 -16.33 -0.12
C ILE A 232 2.91 -16.69 -0.78
N TYR A 233 3.85 -15.73 -0.81
CA TYR A 233 5.25 -15.98 -1.12
C TYR A 233 5.96 -16.43 0.15
N GLU A 234 6.07 -17.75 0.36
CA GLU A 234 6.51 -18.35 1.64
C GLU A 234 7.89 -17.89 2.10
N ASP A 235 8.81 -17.62 1.16
CA ASP A 235 10.19 -17.25 1.46
C ASP A 235 10.47 -15.75 1.46
N LEU A 236 9.47 -14.92 1.14
CA LEU A 236 9.61 -13.47 1.05
C LEU A 236 8.96 -12.76 2.24
N GLY A 237 9.43 -11.55 2.52
CA GLY A 237 8.92 -10.68 3.56
C GLY A 237 8.00 -9.58 3.03
N HIS A 238 7.93 -8.49 3.76
CA HIS A 238 7.09 -7.33 3.45
C HIS A 238 7.46 -6.66 2.12
N GLY A 239 8.72 -6.70 1.70
CA GLY A 239 9.22 -6.14 0.44
C GLY A 239 9.05 -7.05 -0.78
N LEU A 240 8.20 -8.07 -0.72
CA LEU A 240 8.00 -9.07 -1.78
C LEU A 240 7.73 -8.47 -3.17
N TYR A 241 7.12 -7.29 -3.24
CA TYR A 241 6.82 -6.59 -4.49
C TYR A 241 8.05 -6.09 -5.25
N GLU A 242 9.21 -6.04 -4.58
CA GLU A 242 10.51 -5.74 -5.19
C GLU A 242 11.32 -7.01 -5.49
N GLU A 243 11.05 -8.12 -4.81
CA GLU A 243 11.80 -9.36 -4.93
C GLU A 243 11.14 -10.38 -5.87
N ALA A 244 9.82 -10.49 -5.86
CA ALA A 244 9.09 -11.50 -6.63
C ALA A 244 8.99 -11.11 -8.11
N LYS A 245 9.63 -11.88 -8.97
CA LYS A 245 9.71 -11.60 -10.42
C LYS A 245 8.34 -11.64 -11.11
N ASP A 246 7.42 -12.47 -10.61
CA ASP A 246 6.07 -12.67 -11.16
C ASP A 246 5.01 -11.79 -10.51
N PHE A 247 5.37 -10.95 -9.55
CA PHE A 247 4.44 -10.13 -8.77
C PHE A 247 3.50 -9.30 -9.64
N SER A 248 4.05 -8.47 -10.53
CA SER A 248 3.25 -7.62 -11.42
C SER A 248 2.41 -8.44 -12.40
N GLN A 249 2.94 -9.56 -12.92
CA GLN A 249 2.21 -10.45 -13.83
C GLN A 249 1.02 -11.11 -13.11
N ARG A 250 1.18 -11.54 -11.87
CA ARG A 250 0.12 -12.14 -11.05
C ARG A 250 -1.02 -11.15 -10.83
N ILE A 251 -0.69 -9.91 -10.45
CA ILE A 251 -1.68 -8.86 -10.29
C ILE A 251 -2.40 -8.59 -11.62
N LEU A 252 -1.66 -8.41 -12.71
CA LEU A 252 -2.25 -8.12 -14.01
C LEU A 252 -3.19 -9.26 -14.46
N SER A 253 -2.77 -10.52 -14.29
CA SER A 253 -3.61 -11.67 -14.61
C SER A 253 -4.93 -11.68 -13.82
N PHE A 254 -4.90 -11.34 -12.53
CA PHE A 254 -6.12 -11.20 -11.72
C PHE A 254 -6.97 -10.02 -12.20
N LEU A 255 -6.38 -8.86 -12.45
CA LEU A 255 -7.09 -7.65 -12.84
C LEU A 255 -7.76 -7.78 -14.22
N THR A 256 -7.14 -8.53 -15.16
CA THR A 256 -7.66 -8.73 -16.51
C THR A 256 -8.52 -9.99 -16.67
N SER A 257 -8.54 -10.89 -15.68
CA SER A 257 -9.39 -12.08 -15.71
C SER A 257 -10.87 -11.69 -15.85
N SER A 258 -11.61 -12.41 -16.68
CA SER A 258 -13.08 -12.33 -16.72
C SER A 258 -13.61 -12.80 -15.35
N ILE A 259 -14.53 -12.04 -14.75
CA ILE A 259 -15.29 -12.53 -13.60
C ILE A 259 -16.17 -13.64 -14.17
N GLN A 260 -15.80 -14.90 -13.96
CA GLN A 260 -16.76 -15.97 -14.17
C GLN A 260 -17.88 -15.72 -13.15
N GLY A 261 -18.99 -15.20 -13.64
CA GLY A 261 -20.20 -15.08 -12.86
C GLY A 261 -20.53 -16.50 -12.36
N GLY A 262 -20.40 -16.73 -11.06
CA GLY A 262 -21.00 -17.90 -10.46
C GLY A 262 -22.48 -17.83 -10.77
N SER A 263 -22.93 -18.71 -11.65
CA SER A 263 -24.37 -19.01 -11.78
C SER A 263 -24.83 -19.47 -10.41
N LEU A 264 -25.78 -18.72 -9.87
CA LEU A 264 -26.61 -19.09 -8.73
C LEU A 264 -27.27 -20.47 -8.95
#